data_ad174a9b5a768d67a15914742ade03ca
#
_entry.id   ad174a9b5a768d67a15914742ade03ca
#
_cell.length_a   1.000
_cell.length_b   1.000
_cell.length_c   1.000
_cell.angle_alpha   90.00
_cell.angle_beta   90.00
_cell.angle_gamma   90.00
#
_symmetry.space_group_name_H-M   'P 1'
#
loop_
_entity.id
_entity.type
_entity.pdbx_description
1 polymer ?
#
loop_
_entity_poly.entity_id
_entity_poly.type
_entity_poly.pdbx_seq_one_letter_code
_entity_poly.pdbx_strand_id
1 'polypeptide(L)'
;YATAVANLFPELEITMRNVEFNVELDDDGCMPFRARKCLGESRWDMIPACDGEFGSILRIYREWKYTGDDEFLKGIWDNMMKALEFSIKEWDTDGDGVLDGKMHVTYDIEFYGPNTMTNTIYLGAIKGVVEMAEHLGKQDIADKYRALYEKASVLVDEKLFNGEYYIQELEDVDAYRYQYGIGCLTDQLLGQFMAQAAGLGYVLP
;
A
#
# COMPACT_ATOMS: atom_id res chain seq x y z
N TYR A 1 -13.88 6.75 -4.75
CA TYR A 1 -14.83 5.65 -4.47
C TYR A 1 -14.47 4.90 -3.18
N ALA A 2 -13.20 4.50 -2.99
CA ALA A 2 -12.77 3.68 -1.85
C ALA A 2 -13.03 4.30 -0.46
N THR A 3 -13.12 5.63 -0.36
CA THR A 3 -13.42 6.32 0.91
C THR A 3 -14.91 6.43 1.21
N ALA A 4 -15.75 6.48 0.17
CA ALA A 4 -17.19 6.67 0.35
C ALA A 4 -17.86 5.46 1.01
N VAL A 5 -17.49 4.25 0.61
CA VAL A 5 -18.08 3.01 1.14
C VAL A 5 -17.78 2.86 2.62
N ALA A 6 -16.54 3.11 3.04
CA ALA A 6 -16.13 3.01 4.45
C ALA A 6 -16.91 3.95 5.38
N ASN A 7 -17.23 5.16 4.91
CA ASN A 7 -17.99 6.14 5.68
C ASN A 7 -19.50 5.82 5.74
N LEU A 8 -20.03 5.18 4.71
CA LEU A 8 -21.46 4.89 4.60
C LEU A 8 -21.83 3.49 5.08
N PHE A 9 -20.94 2.52 4.87
CA PHE A 9 -21.17 1.10 5.11
C PHE A 9 -19.92 0.43 5.67
N PRO A 10 -19.47 0.75 6.89
CA PRO A 10 -18.21 0.23 7.46
C PRO A 10 -18.19 -1.31 7.56
N GLU A 11 -19.32 -1.94 7.86
CA GLU A 11 -19.42 -3.41 7.91
C GLU A 11 -19.19 -4.08 6.54
N LEU A 12 -19.57 -3.39 5.45
CA LEU A 12 -19.31 -3.87 4.10
C LEU A 12 -17.81 -3.83 3.80
N GLU A 13 -17.13 -2.77 4.20
CA GLU A 13 -15.67 -2.67 4.04
C GLU A 13 -14.93 -3.75 4.83
N ILE A 14 -15.33 -4.01 6.08
CA ILE A 14 -14.79 -5.13 6.88
C ILE A 14 -14.99 -6.46 6.13
N THR A 15 -16.17 -6.69 5.57
CA THR A 15 -16.44 -7.90 4.77
C THR A 15 -15.53 -7.98 3.55
N MET A 16 -15.32 -6.87 2.85
CA MET A 16 -14.42 -6.81 1.69
C MET A 16 -12.96 -7.11 2.10
N ARG A 17 -12.48 -6.53 3.22
CA ARG A 17 -11.13 -6.85 3.73
C ARG A 17 -10.98 -8.32 4.11
N ASN A 18 -11.97 -8.90 4.76
CA ASN A 18 -11.96 -10.33 5.08
C ASN A 18 -11.94 -11.21 3.81
N VAL A 19 -12.65 -10.84 2.76
CA VAL A 19 -12.57 -11.56 1.49
C VAL A 19 -11.18 -11.43 0.87
N GLU A 20 -10.63 -10.23 0.80
CA GLU A 20 -9.32 -10.00 0.20
C GLU A 20 -8.21 -10.78 0.91
N PHE A 21 -8.14 -10.69 2.22
CA PHE A 21 -7.01 -11.25 3.00
C PHE A 21 -7.24 -12.68 3.49
N ASN A 22 -8.47 -13.08 3.80
CA ASN A 22 -8.74 -14.39 4.39
C ASN A 22 -9.31 -15.43 3.38
N VAL A 23 -9.68 -14.99 2.16
CA VAL A 23 -10.23 -15.88 1.12
C VAL A 23 -9.43 -15.82 -0.18
N GLU A 24 -9.06 -14.61 -0.63
CA GLU A 24 -8.45 -14.40 -1.94
C GLU A 24 -6.92 -14.35 -1.93
N LEU A 25 -6.29 -14.03 -0.78
CA LEU A 25 -4.84 -13.95 -0.65
C LEU A 25 -4.22 -15.32 -0.93
N ASP A 26 -3.20 -15.38 -1.78
CA ASP A 26 -2.46 -16.61 -2.04
C ASP A 26 -1.50 -16.95 -0.88
N ASP A 27 -1.05 -18.17 -0.80
CA ASP A 27 -0.21 -18.67 0.31
C ASP A 27 1.10 -17.91 0.44
N ASP A 28 1.63 -17.35 -0.65
CA ASP A 28 2.84 -16.55 -0.70
C ASP A 28 2.62 -15.06 -0.30
N GLY A 29 1.37 -14.65 -0.08
CA GLY A 29 1.01 -13.29 0.29
C GLY A 29 0.61 -12.40 -0.89
N CYS A 30 0.62 -12.92 -2.11
CA CYS A 30 0.19 -12.18 -3.29
C CYS A 30 -1.33 -12.01 -3.30
N MET A 31 -1.79 -10.77 -3.46
CA MET A 31 -3.20 -10.46 -3.61
C MET A 31 -3.58 -10.38 -5.10
N PRO A 32 -4.62 -11.08 -5.56
CA PRO A 32 -5.06 -10.94 -6.94
C PRO A 32 -5.54 -9.51 -7.21
N PHE A 33 -5.26 -9.01 -8.40
CA PHE A 33 -5.66 -7.69 -8.87
C PHE A 33 -7.18 -7.43 -8.75
N ARG A 34 -7.98 -8.49 -8.88
CA ARG A 34 -9.44 -8.47 -8.71
C ARG A 34 -9.88 -9.73 -7.98
N ALA A 35 -10.95 -9.63 -7.20
CA ALA A 35 -11.61 -10.79 -6.62
C ALA A 35 -11.99 -11.80 -7.71
N ARG A 36 -11.73 -13.06 -7.45
CA ARG A 36 -12.03 -14.16 -8.38
C ARG A 36 -13.53 -14.29 -8.57
N LYS A 37 -13.96 -14.72 -9.75
CA LYS A 37 -15.39 -14.86 -10.06
C LYS A 37 -16.08 -15.84 -9.14
N CYS A 38 -15.40 -16.93 -8.78
CA CYS A 38 -15.76 -17.80 -7.67
C CYS A 38 -14.72 -17.57 -6.58
N LEU A 39 -15.12 -17.01 -5.44
CA LEU A 39 -14.22 -16.67 -4.36
C LEU A 39 -13.43 -17.89 -3.88
N GLY A 40 -12.12 -17.70 -3.64
CA GLY A 40 -11.24 -18.74 -3.14
C GLY A 40 -10.80 -19.77 -4.20
N GLU A 41 -11.12 -19.59 -5.48
CA GLU A 41 -10.55 -20.43 -6.55
C GLU A 41 -9.05 -20.18 -6.69
N SER A 42 -8.33 -21.15 -7.31
CA SER A 42 -6.90 -21.02 -7.56
C SER A 42 -6.57 -19.79 -8.41
N ARG A 43 -5.38 -19.27 -8.17
CA ARG A 43 -4.78 -18.09 -8.82
C ARG A 43 -4.96 -18.15 -10.34
N TRP A 44 -5.46 -17.12 -10.91
CA TRP A 44 -5.44 -16.88 -12.35
C TRP A 44 -4.23 -16.01 -12.69
N ASP A 45 -3.79 -16.04 -13.97
CA ASP A 45 -2.57 -15.32 -14.44
C ASP A 45 -2.72 -13.79 -14.40
N MET A 46 -3.04 -13.23 -13.23
CA MET A 46 -3.06 -11.79 -13.02
C MET A 46 -1.96 -11.40 -12.05
N ILE A 47 -1.19 -10.41 -12.47
CA ILE A 47 -0.18 -9.78 -11.63
C ILE A 47 -0.86 -8.96 -10.53
N PRO A 48 -0.27 -8.91 -9.31
CA PRO A 48 -0.79 -8.05 -8.26
C PRO A 48 -0.65 -6.56 -8.63
N ALA A 49 -1.53 -5.71 -8.11
CA ALA A 49 -1.41 -4.27 -8.25
C ALA A 49 -0.76 -3.68 -7.02
N CYS A 50 0.36 -2.98 -7.20
CA CYS A 50 1.16 -2.40 -6.13
C CYS A 50 0.35 -1.45 -5.25
N ASP A 51 -0.32 -0.47 -5.86
CA ASP A 51 -1.19 0.48 -5.17
C ASP A 51 -2.43 -0.19 -4.55
N GLY A 52 -2.91 -1.26 -5.18
CA GLY A 52 -4.05 -2.05 -4.69
C GLY A 52 -3.71 -2.80 -3.42
N GLU A 53 -2.59 -3.50 -3.38
CA GLU A 53 -2.18 -4.34 -2.25
C GLU A 53 -1.78 -3.51 -1.04
N PHE A 54 -0.89 -2.53 -1.17
CA PHE A 54 -0.57 -1.60 -0.09
C PHE A 54 -1.78 -0.76 0.33
N GLY A 55 -2.60 -0.33 -0.63
CA GLY A 55 -3.83 0.40 -0.35
C GLY A 55 -4.85 -0.43 0.44
N SER A 56 -4.92 -1.75 0.23
CA SER A 56 -5.78 -2.65 1.02
C SER A 56 -5.27 -2.80 2.45
N ILE A 57 -3.95 -2.84 2.67
CA ILE A 57 -3.34 -2.83 4.01
C ILE A 57 -3.68 -1.51 4.75
N LEU A 58 -3.51 -0.37 4.09
CA LEU A 58 -3.87 0.93 4.67
C LEU A 58 -5.37 1.03 4.98
N ARG A 59 -6.22 0.37 4.19
CA ARG A 59 -7.67 0.29 4.46
C ARG A 59 -7.99 -0.56 5.70
N ILE A 60 -7.25 -1.64 6.00
CA ILE A 60 -7.41 -2.37 7.28
C ILE A 60 -7.22 -1.42 8.46
N TYR A 61 -6.17 -0.62 8.45
CA TYR A 61 -5.95 0.42 9.47
C TYR A 61 -7.16 1.35 9.59
N ARG A 62 -7.66 1.86 8.47
CA ARG A 62 -8.82 2.76 8.44
C ARG A 62 -10.07 2.09 9.05
N GLU A 63 -10.41 0.86 8.63
CA GLU A 63 -11.60 0.15 9.12
C GLU A 63 -11.48 -0.14 10.62
N TRP A 64 -10.30 -0.53 11.08
CA TRP A 64 -10.07 -0.70 12.52
C TRP A 64 -10.25 0.63 13.27
N LYS A 65 -9.68 1.73 12.78
CA LYS A 65 -9.84 3.06 13.42
C LYS A 65 -11.29 3.54 13.45
N TYR A 66 -12.07 3.24 12.42
CA TYR A 66 -13.48 3.66 12.33
C TYR A 66 -14.40 2.85 13.24
N THR A 67 -14.10 1.57 13.44
CA THR A 67 -14.99 0.65 14.15
C THR A 67 -14.52 0.32 15.56
N GLY A 68 -13.20 0.40 15.82
CA GLY A 68 -12.60 -0.08 17.05
C GLY A 68 -12.66 -1.61 17.22
N ASP A 69 -12.87 -2.36 16.11
CA ASP A 69 -13.03 -3.81 16.14
C ASP A 69 -11.66 -4.52 16.21
N ASP A 70 -11.23 -4.83 17.43
CA ASP A 70 -10.00 -5.57 17.67
C ASP A 70 -10.08 -7.04 17.24
N GLU A 71 -11.25 -7.64 17.21
CA GLU A 71 -11.40 -9.03 16.75
C GLU A 71 -11.22 -9.11 15.23
N PHE A 72 -11.73 -8.13 14.49
CA PHE A 72 -11.42 -7.97 13.07
C PHE A 72 -9.91 -7.82 12.86
N LEU A 73 -9.26 -6.91 13.57
CA LEU A 73 -7.83 -6.66 13.42
C LEU A 73 -6.99 -7.91 13.73
N LYS A 74 -7.28 -8.63 14.81
CA LYS A 74 -6.60 -9.89 15.16
C LYS A 74 -6.83 -10.98 14.11
N GLY A 75 -8.05 -11.09 13.60
CA GLY A 75 -8.43 -12.13 12.63
C GLY A 75 -7.82 -11.97 11.24
N ILE A 76 -7.40 -10.75 10.88
CA ILE A 76 -6.79 -10.45 9.58
C ILE A 76 -5.27 -10.28 9.65
N TRP A 77 -4.70 -10.13 10.85
CA TRP A 77 -3.32 -9.72 11.10
C TRP A 77 -2.29 -10.54 10.35
N ASP A 78 -2.32 -11.86 10.50
CA ASP A 78 -1.27 -12.73 9.96
C ASP A 78 -1.24 -12.71 8.41
N ASN A 79 -2.41 -12.67 7.79
CA ASN A 79 -2.52 -12.58 6.34
C ASN A 79 -2.16 -11.18 5.82
N MET A 80 -2.52 -10.12 6.54
CA MET A 80 -2.07 -8.76 6.24
C MET A 80 -0.54 -8.67 6.28
N MET A 81 0.12 -9.29 7.25
CA MET A 81 1.58 -9.28 7.34
C MET A 81 2.24 -10.08 6.21
N LYS A 82 1.65 -11.21 5.77
CA LYS A 82 2.13 -11.93 4.57
C LYS A 82 2.05 -11.06 3.32
N ALA A 83 0.93 -10.35 3.13
CA ALA A 83 0.76 -9.44 2.00
C ALA A 83 1.79 -8.31 2.03
N LEU A 84 2.02 -7.71 3.21
CA LEU A 84 3.03 -6.66 3.36
C LEU A 84 4.44 -7.15 3.03
N GLU A 85 4.83 -8.32 3.52
CA GLU A 85 6.16 -8.89 3.26
C GLU A 85 6.34 -9.29 1.80
N PHE A 86 5.31 -9.85 1.17
CA PHE A 86 5.29 -10.11 -0.27
C PHE A 86 5.48 -8.82 -1.07
N SER A 87 4.69 -7.80 -0.77
CA SER A 87 4.69 -6.52 -1.49
C SER A 87 6.03 -5.80 -1.40
N ILE A 88 6.63 -5.75 -0.21
CA ILE A 88 7.95 -5.16 -0.02
C ILE A 88 9.00 -5.91 -0.84
N LYS A 89 9.01 -7.24 -0.75
CA LYS A 89 9.96 -8.08 -1.49
C LYS A 89 9.82 -7.95 -3.01
N GLU A 90 8.59 -7.76 -3.50
CA GLU A 90 8.30 -7.67 -4.94
C GLU A 90 8.70 -6.33 -5.54
N TRP A 91 8.53 -5.22 -4.81
CA TRP A 91 8.64 -3.88 -5.38
C TRP A 91 9.74 -3.00 -4.78
N ASP A 92 10.30 -3.31 -3.63
CA ASP A 92 11.55 -2.71 -3.09
C ASP A 92 12.71 -3.63 -3.47
N THR A 93 13.18 -3.50 -4.71
CA THR A 93 14.03 -4.52 -5.33
C THR A 93 15.47 -4.50 -4.83
N ASP A 94 15.96 -3.39 -4.32
CA ASP A 94 17.30 -3.25 -3.74
C ASP A 94 17.32 -3.21 -2.19
N GLY A 95 16.13 -3.15 -1.56
CA GLY A 95 15.97 -3.17 -0.11
C GLY A 95 16.32 -1.84 0.57
N ASP A 96 16.29 -0.75 -0.17
CA ASP A 96 16.57 0.58 0.39
C ASP A 96 15.38 1.21 1.12
N GLY A 97 14.18 0.69 0.90
CA GLY A 97 12.91 1.17 1.45
C GLY A 97 12.14 2.08 0.50
N VAL A 98 12.56 2.18 -0.75
CA VAL A 98 11.86 2.91 -1.81
C VAL A 98 11.38 1.91 -2.87
N LEU A 99 10.11 1.94 -3.21
CA LEU A 99 9.60 1.09 -4.29
C LEU A 99 10.15 1.57 -5.62
N ASP A 100 10.89 0.71 -6.33
CA ASP A 100 11.62 1.05 -7.56
C ASP A 100 11.43 0.03 -8.70
N GLY A 101 10.79 -1.09 -8.43
CA GLY A 101 10.54 -2.15 -9.39
C GLY A 101 9.55 -1.78 -10.50
N LYS A 102 9.21 -2.77 -11.31
CA LYS A 102 8.08 -2.69 -12.23
C LYS A 102 6.79 -2.85 -11.43
N MET A 103 5.97 -1.82 -11.36
CA MET A 103 4.75 -1.78 -10.57
C MET A 103 3.52 -1.72 -11.46
N HIS A 104 2.76 -2.84 -11.56
CA HIS A 104 1.40 -2.76 -12.08
C HIS A 104 0.53 -1.97 -11.10
N VAL A 105 -0.30 -1.07 -11.61
CA VAL A 105 -1.18 -0.24 -10.79
C VAL A 105 -2.63 -0.29 -11.25
N THR A 106 -3.55 0.08 -10.39
CA THR A 106 -5.00 0.05 -10.67
C THR A 106 -5.46 1.01 -11.78
N TYR A 107 -4.53 1.74 -12.42
CA TYR A 107 -4.77 2.47 -13.67
C TYR A 107 -4.70 1.57 -14.92
N ASP A 108 -4.51 0.27 -14.75
CA ASP A 108 -4.25 -0.70 -15.82
C ASP A 108 -2.99 -0.36 -16.65
N ILE A 109 -1.98 0.22 -16.00
CA ILE A 109 -0.66 0.51 -16.56
C ILE A 109 0.45 0.03 -15.64
N GLU A 110 1.68 0.02 -16.19
CA GLU A 110 2.90 -0.25 -15.44
C GLU A 110 3.63 1.05 -15.15
N PHE A 111 3.97 1.33 -13.89
CA PHE A 111 5.02 2.28 -13.55
C PHE A 111 6.36 1.58 -13.43
N TYR A 112 7.41 2.27 -13.81
CA TYR A 112 8.80 1.81 -13.70
C TYR A 112 9.59 2.83 -12.88
N GLY A 113 10.43 2.35 -11.97
CA GLY A 113 11.22 3.19 -11.07
C GLY A 113 10.39 3.94 -10.03
N PRO A 114 11.08 4.62 -9.13
CA PRO A 114 10.46 5.31 -8.01
C PRO A 114 9.47 6.40 -8.45
N ASN A 115 8.31 6.42 -7.80
CA ASN A 115 7.30 7.45 -7.96
C ASN A 115 6.52 7.62 -6.66
N THR A 116 5.98 8.82 -6.39
CA THR A 116 5.33 9.09 -5.11
C THR A 116 3.90 8.56 -5.01
N MET A 117 3.22 8.28 -6.12
CA MET A 117 1.88 7.69 -6.05
C MET A 117 1.91 6.35 -5.30
N THR A 118 2.76 5.42 -5.75
CA THR A 118 2.89 4.10 -5.09
C THR A 118 3.63 4.19 -3.76
N ASN A 119 4.71 4.97 -3.68
CA ASN A 119 5.51 5.11 -2.46
C ASN A 119 4.74 5.76 -1.32
N THR A 120 3.85 6.75 -1.55
CA THR A 120 3.04 7.32 -0.46
C THR A 120 1.98 6.36 0.07
N ILE A 121 1.43 5.48 -0.78
CA ILE A 121 0.51 4.42 -0.34
C ILE A 121 1.27 3.39 0.51
N TYR A 122 2.46 2.97 0.06
CA TYR A 122 3.36 2.10 0.80
C TYR A 122 3.74 2.67 2.17
N LEU A 123 4.20 3.93 2.23
CA LEU A 123 4.51 4.61 3.48
C LEU A 123 3.30 4.67 4.43
N GLY A 124 2.12 4.94 3.89
CA GLY A 124 0.87 4.90 4.64
C GLY A 124 0.56 3.51 5.20
N ALA A 125 0.76 2.46 4.40
CA ALA A 125 0.56 1.08 4.84
C ALA A 125 1.52 0.70 5.97
N ILE A 126 2.82 0.99 5.84
CA ILE A 126 3.82 0.71 6.89
C ILE A 126 3.49 1.48 8.17
N LYS A 127 3.20 2.77 8.07
CA LYS A 127 2.85 3.59 9.23
C LYS A 127 1.60 3.07 9.93
N GLY A 128 0.59 2.64 9.17
CA GLY A 128 -0.60 1.99 9.71
C GLY A 128 -0.29 0.68 10.42
N VAL A 129 0.60 -0.14 9.86
CA VAL A 129 1.07 -1.39 10.49
C VAL A 129 1.79 -1.12 11.81
N VAL A 130 2.59 -0.06 11.91
CA VAL A 130 3.25 0.33 13.17
C VAL A 130 2.21 0.59 14.27
N GLU A 131 1.19 1.42 14.01
CA GLU A 131 0.16 1.71 15.00
C GLU A 131 -0.68 0.47 15.38
N MET A 132 -1.03 -0.36 14.40
CA MET A 132 -1.75 -1.61 14.65
C MET A 132 -0.92 -2.60 15.47
N ALA A 133 0.39 -2.72 15.17
CA ALA A 133 1.31 -3.58 15.91
C ALA A 133 1.47 -3.13 17.37
N GLU A 134 1.64 -1.82 17.61
CA GLU A 134 1.68 -1.25 18.98
C GLU A 134 0.40 -1.57 19.76
N HIS A 135 -0.76 -1.35 19.14
CA HIS A 135 -2.04 -1.64 19.75
C HIS A 135 -2.18 -3.12 20.14
N LEU A 136 -1.72 -4.03 19.29
CA LEU A 136 -1.74 -5.47 19.55
C LEU A 136 -0.60 -5.95 20.49
N GLY A 137 0.26 -5.05 20.99
CA GLY A 137 1.40 -5.39 21.83
C GLY A 137 2.53 -6.12 21.12
N LYS A 138 2.61 -6.03 19.78
CA LYS A 138 3.63 -6.65 18.93
C LYS A 138 4.82 -5.69 18.74
N GLN A 139 5.51 -5.35 19.80
CA GLN A 139 6.50 -4.26 19.82
C GLN A 139 7.67 -4.49 18.85
N ASP A 140 8.17 -5.71 18.72
CA ASP A 140 9.28 -6.02 17.80
C ASP A 140 8.90 -5.72 16.35
N ILE A 141 7.65 -5.98 15.96
CA ILE A 141 7.11 -5.67 14.65
C ILE A 141 6.95 -4.16 14.47
N ALA A 142 6.41 -3.49 15.47
CA ALA A 142 6.27 -2.03 15.46
C ALA A 142 7.63 -1.35 15.28
N ASP A 143 8.65 -1.76 16.02
CA ASP A 143 9.98 -1.17 15.97
C ASP A 143 10.66 -1.43 14.61
N LYS A 144 10.53 -2.66 14.06
CA LYS A 144 11.04 -3.00 12.72
C LYS A 144 10.46 -2.07 11.65
N TYR A 145 9.15 -1.96 11.61
CA TYR A 145 8.47 -1.17 10.56
C TYR A 145 8.53 0.34 10.80
N ARG A 146 8.66 0.78 12.02
CA ARG A 146 8.94 2.19 12.33
C ARG A 146 10.30 2.61 11.78
N ALA A 147 11.35 1.83 12.03
CA ALA A 147 12.68 2.10 11.50
C ALA A 147 12.68 2.13 9.95
N LEU A 148 11.95 1.20 9.32
CA LEU A 148 11.79 1.21 7.87
C LEU A 148 11.06 2.47 7.38
N TYR A 149 9.93 2.83 8.01
CA TYR A 149 9.14 4.01 7.67
C TYR A 149 9.96 5.30 7.80
N GLU A 150 10.65 5.50 8.92
CA GLU A 150 11.46 6.69 9.17
C GLU A 150 12.57 6.88 8.12
N LYS A 151 13.23 5.79 7.73
CA LYS A 151 14.23 5.79 6.66
C LYS A 151 13.58 6.07 5.30
N ALA A 152 12.55 5.31 4.95
CA ALA A 152 11.92 5.33 3.65
C ALA A 152 11.24 6.67 3.34
N SER A 153 10.55 7.28 4.32
CA SER A 153 9.87 8.56 4.13
C SER A 153 10.84 9.69 3.74
N VAL A 154 12.01 9.71 4.38
CA VAL A 154 13.07 10.69 4.06
C VAL A 154 13.66 10.43 2.67
N LEU A 155 13.98 9.15 2.36
CA LEU A 155 14.57 8.79 1.07
C LEU A 155 13.62 9.09 -0.10
N VAL A 156 12.32 8.81 0.04
CA VAL A 156 11.32 9.12 -0.98
C VAL A 156 11.23 10.63 -1.21
N ASP A 157 11.25 11.43 -0.16
CA ASP A 157 11.22 12.89 -0.27
C ASP A 157 12.49 13.43 -0.94
N GLU A 158 13.66 13.05 -0.43
CA GLU A 158 14.96 13.50 -0.97
C GLU A 158 15.17 13.09 -2.44
N LYS A 159 14.70 11.89 -2.83
CA LYS A 159 14.89 11.33 -4.16
C LYS A 159 13.94 11.93 -5.20
N LEU A 160 12.69 12.20 -4.80
CA LEU A 160 11.62 12.52 -5.74
C LEU A 160 11.13 13.97 -5.70
N PHE A 161 11.41 14.73 -4.64
CA PHE A 161 11.01 16.13 -4.55
C PHE A 161 12.00 17.03 -5.29
N ASN A 162 11.54 17.72 -6.35
CA ASN A 162 12.40 18.58 -7.15
C ASN A 162 12.48 20.03 -6.64
N GLY A 163 11.87 20.32 -5.48
CA GLY A 163 11.77 21.66 -4.89
C GLY A 163 10.43 22.35 -5.14
N GLU A 164 9.57 21.80 -5.98
CA GLU A 164 8.26 22.34 -6.32
C GLU A 164 7.16 21.26 -6.26
N TYR A 165 7.42 20.09 -6.83
CA TYR A 165 6.52 18.92 -6.84
C TYR A 165 7.31 17.62 -6.91
N TYR A 166 6.63 16.48 -6.79
CA TYR A 166 7.25 15.16 -6.88
C TYR A 166 7.26 14.65 -8.31
N ILE A 167 8.40 14.07 -8.69
CA ILE A 167 8.65 13.50 -10.01
C ILE A 167 8.68 11.97 -9.96
N GLN A 168 8.75 11.32 -11.12
CA GLN A 168 9.13 9.92 -11.26
C GLN A 168 10.61 9.86 -11.63
N GLU A 169 11.40 9.06 -10.93
CA GLU A 169 12.79 8.82 -11.30
C GLU A 169 12.86 7.67 -12.32
N LEU A 170 13.30 8.00 -13.53
CA LEU A 170 13.46 7.05 -14.62
C LEU A 170 14.55 7.55 -15.56
N GLU A 171 15.47 6.66 -15.98
CA GLU A 171 16.57 7.02 -16.86
C GLU A 171 16.08 7.44 -18.28
N ASP A 172 15.12 6.69 -18.82
CA ASP A 172 14.52 6.95 -20.13
C ASP A 172 13.00 6.84 -20.05
N VAL A 173 12.33 7.98 -20.04
CA VAL A 173 10.86 8.08 -19.94
C VAL A 173 10.17 7.51 -21.20
N ASP A 174 10.84 7.51 -22.34
CA ASP A 174 10.29 7.03 -23.61
C ASP A 174 10.45 5.51 -23.80
N ALA A 175 11.25 4.86 -22.94
CA ALA A 175 11.43 3.41 -22.96
C ALA A 175 10.15 2.62 -22.68
N TYR A 176 9.22 3.22 -21.91
CA TYR A 176 7.97 2.58 -21.48
C TYR A 176 6.78 3.51 -21.67
N ARG A 177 5.61 2.94 -21.98
CA ARG A 177 4.38 3.72 -22.15
C ARG A 177 3.89 4.30 -20.83
N TYR A 178 3.28 5.48 -20.90
CA TYR A 178 2.56 6.14 -19.79
C TYR A 178 3.43 6.56 -18.60
N GLN A 179 4.74 6.71 -18.81
CA GLN A 179 5.62 7.29 -17.81
C GLN A 179 5.55 8.81 -17.86
N TYR A 180 5.77 9.48 -16.72
CA TYR A 180 5.68 10.94 -16.65
C TYR A 180 7.03 11.61 -16.34
N GLY A 181 8.05 10.88 -15.85
CA GLY A 181 9.39 11.39 -15.58
C GLY A 181 9.35 12.67 -14.74
N ILE A 182 9.86 13.77 -15.32
CA ILE A 182 9.86 15.09 -14.67
C ILE A 182 8.49 15.80 -14.69
N GLY A 183 7.45 15.17 -15.21
CA GLY A 183 6.09 15.70 -15.20
C GLY A 183 5.47 15.66 -13.81
N CYS A 184 4.48 16.53 -13.58
CA CYS A 184 3.70 16.54 -12.33
C CYS A 184 2.48 15.60 -12.46
N LEU A 185 2.51 14.46 -11.80
CA LEU A 185 1.35 13.56 -11.75
C LEU A 185 0.27 14.14 -10.83
N THR A 186 -0.97 14.20 -11.29
CA THR A 186 -2.11 14.67 -10.49
C THR A 186 -2.26 13.92 -9.16
N ASP A 187 -2.06 12.61 -9.21
CA ASP A 187 -2.25 11.71 -8.06
C ASP A 187 -0.94 11.42 -7.29
N GLN A 188 0.09 12.26 -7.47
CA GLN A 188 1.41 12.06 -6.84
C GLN A 188 1.35 11.86 -5.32
N LEU A 189 0.32 12.37 -4.63
CA LEU A 189 0.13 12.27 -3.18
C LEU A 189 -1.13 11.46 -2.80
N LEU A 190 -1.53 10.49 -3.62
CA LEU A 190 -2.73 9.69 -3.36
C LEU A 190 -2.66 8.97 -2.00
N GLY A 191 -1.52 8.38 -1.67
CA GLY A 191 -1.33 7.70 -0.38
C GLY A 191 -1.33 8.68 0.80
N GLN A 192 -0.81 9.89 0.64
CA GLN A 192 -0.92 10.95 1.64
C GLN A 192 -2.37 11.32 1.91
N PHE A 193 -3.19 11.45 0.85
CA PHE A 193 -4.63 11.69 0.99
C PHE A 193 -5.32 10.53 1.74
N MET A 194 -5.00 9.29 1.39
CA MET A 194 -5.57 8.11 2.06
C MET A 194 -5.20 8.07 3.54
N ALA A 195 -3.94 8.32 3.88
CA ALA A 195 -3.45 8.37 5.25
C ALA A 195 -4.12 9.48 6.08
N GLN A 196 -4.28 10.67 5.52
CA GLN A 196 -4.99 11.78 6.16
C GLN A 196 -6.46 11.43 6.41
N ALA A 197 -7.15 10.85 5.43
CA ALA A 197 -8.54 10.42 5.55
C ALA A 197 -8.74 9.33 6.61
N ALA A 198 -7.72 8.50 6.85
CA ALA A 198 -7.71 7.48 7.90
C ALA A 198 -7.27 8.00 9.29
N GLY A 199 -6.89 9.26 9.40
CA GLY A 199 -6.41 9.87 10.65
C GLY A 199 -4.95 9.54 10.99
N LEU A 200 -4.18 9.00 10.04
CA LEU A 200 -2.78 8.61 10.22
C LEU A 200 -1.80 9.80 10.14
N GLY A 201 -2.25 10.93 9.59
CA GLY A 201 -1.43 12.13 9.43
C GLY A 201 -0.49 12.10 8.22
N TYR A 202 0.60 12.87 8.30
CA TYR A 202 1.57 12.96 7.20
C TYR A 202 2.39 11.68 7.07
N VAL A 203 2.68 11.27 5.83
CA VAL A 203 3.53 10.11 5.50
C VAL A 203 4.88 10.54 4.91
N LEU A 204 4.98 11.76 4.43
CA LEU A 204 6.23 12.42 4.02
C LEU A 204 6.61 13.50 5.03
N PRO A 205 7.89 13.93 5.08
CA PRO A 205 8.38 15.00 5.95
C PRO A 205 7.64 16.34 5.82
#